data_f140013475526a8a073a00dccfdecddd
#
_entry.id   f140013475526a8a073a00dccfdecddd
#
_cell.length_a   1.000
_cell.length_b   1.000
_cell.length_c   1.000
_cell.angle_alpha   90.00
_cell.angle_beta   90.00
_cell.angle_gamma   90.00
#
_symmetry.space_group_name_H-M   'P 1'
#
loop_
_entity.id
_entity.type
_entity.pdbx_description
1 polymer ?
#
loop_
_entity_poly.entity_id
_entity_poly.type
_entity_poly.pdbx_seq_one_letter_code
_entity_poly.pdbx_strand_id
1 'polypeptide(L)'
;AGESLYQIDPATYQAAYDNAKGELAKAQAAANIAHLTVKRYLTLVGTQYVSKQEYDQAVATAQQADASVVAAQAGVESARINLAYTKVTSPVEGRIGKSSVTEGALVTNGQAAALATVQQLDPMYVDVTQSSSDFMRLKQTSLQKGEATSTVELVMENGQPYPLKGTLQFSDVTVDESTGSITLRAI
;
A
#
# COMPACT_ATOMS: atom_id res chain seq x y z
N ALA A 1 3.02 1.65 -13.43
CA ALA A 1 2.42 1.89 -12.10
C ALA A 1 2.51 3.38 -11.73
N GLY A 2 1.62 3.88 -10.86
CA GLY A 2 1.65 5.26 -10.38
C GLY A 2 0.99 6.30 -11.30
N GLU A 3 0.55 5.95 -12.48
CA GLU A 3 -0.20 6.85 -13.37
C GLU A 3 -1.56 7.21 -12.76
N SER A 4 -1.95 8.50 -12.84
CA SER A 4 -3.22 8.98 -12.31
C SER A 4 -4.37 8.56 -13.22
N LEU A 5 -5.33 7.82 -12.67
CA LEU A 5 -6.49 7.30 -13.41
C LEU A 5 -7.73 8.17 -13.18
N TYR A 6 -7.96 8.58 -11.93
CA TYR A 6 -9.10 9.39 -11.53
C TYR A 6 -8.69 10.45 -10.52
N GLN A 7 -9.41 11.55 -10.51
CA GLN A 7 -9.31 12.59 -9.48
C GLN A 7 -10.68 12.74 -8.81
N ILE A 8 -10.73 12.43 -7.52
CA ILE A 8 -11.88 12.74 -6.66
C ILE A 8 -11.76 14.21 -6.25
N ASP A 9 -12.87 14.92 -6.05
CA ASP A 9 -12.86 16.31 -5.60
C ASP A 9 -12.03 16.44 -4.30
N PRO A 10 -10.89 17.14 -4.33
CA PRO A 10 -10.00 17.25 -3.19
C PRO A 10 -10.38 18.37 -2.22
N ALA A 11 -11.38 19.22 -2.52
CA ALA A 11 -11.61 20.48 -1.79
C ALA A 11 -11.83 20.26 -0.29
N THR A 12 -12.68 19.30 0.08
CA THR A 12 -12.97 19.00 1.49
C THR A 12 -11.77 18.38 2.21
N TYR A 13 -11.01 17.53 1.52
CA TYR A 13 -9.81 16.90 2.05
C TYR A 13 -8.67 17.90 2.21
N GLN A 14 -8.53 18.84 1.27
CA GLN A 14 -7.56 19.94 1.38
C GLN A 14 -7.87 20.82 2.58
N ALA A 15 -9.14 21.21 2.77
CA ALA A 15 -9.56 21.99 3.92
C ALA A 15 -9.30 21.28 5.25
N ALA A 16 -9.53 19.94 5.31
CA ALA A 16 -9.23 19.13 6.48
C ALA A 16 -7.72 19.07 6.77
N TYR A 17 -6.89 18.94 5.72
CA TYR A 17 -5.44 18.96 5.85
C TYR A 17 -4.92 20.30 6.36
N ASP A 18 -5.43 21.43 5.83
CA ASP A 18 -5.03 22.77 6.26
C ASP A 18 -5.48 23.06 7.71
N ASN A 19 -6.66 22.57 8.10
CA ASN A 19 -7.11 22.64 9.49
C ASN A 19 -6.18 21.86 10.44
N ALA A 20 -5.81 20.62 10.08
CA ALA A 20 -4.89 19.82 10.86
C ALA A 20 -3.51 20.49 11.01
N LYS A 21 -3.01 21.17 9.97
CA LYS A 21 -1.79 21.98 10.05
C LYS A 21 -1.93 23.15 11.02
N GLY A 22 -3.10 23.79 11.04
CA GLY A 22 -3.39 24.85 12.01
C GLY A 22 -3.34 24.35 13.45
N GLU A 23 -3.93 23.18 13.74
CA GLU A 23 -3.89 22.57 15.07
C GLU A 23 -2.45 22.16 15.46
N LEU A 24 -1.66 21.66 14.53
CA LEU A 24 -0.24 21.38 14.77
C LEU A 24 0.53 22.66 15.14
N ALA A 25 0.35 23.74 14.39
CA ALA A 25 1.01 25.01 14.67
C ALA A 25 0.63 25.55 16.05
N LYS A 26 -0.63 25.44 16.44
CA LYS A 26 -1.13 25.80 17.78
C LYS A 26 -0.48 24.94 18.88
N ALA A 27 -0.40 23.62 18.68
CA ALA A 27 0.25 22.71 19.62
C ALA A 27 1.76 23.04 19.78
N GLN A 28 2.44 23.31 18.68
CA GLN A 28 3.86 23.72 18.67
C GLN A 28 4.08 25.03 19.42
N ALA A 29 3.19 26.02 19.24
CA ALA A 29 3.26 27.29 19.97
C ALA A 29 3.07 27.07 21.48
N ALA A 30 2.13 26.21 21.89
CA ALA A 30 1.92 25.86 23.27
C ALA A 30 3.13 25.15 23.90
N ALA A 31 3.73 24.19 23.17
CA ALA A 31 4.94 23.50 23.60
C ALA A 31 6.12 24.49 23.78
N ASN A 32 6.30 25.40 22.85
CA ASN A 32 7.33 26.43 22.93
C ASN A 32 7.16 27.32 24.19
N ILE A 33 5.93 27.73 24.51
CA ILE A 33 5.65 28.51 25.74
C ILE A 33 5.96 27.69 27.00
N ALA A 34 5.58 26.40 27.01
CA ALA A 34 5.85 25.52 28.15
C ALA A 34 7.36 25.32 28.36
N HIS A 35 8.12 25.08 27.28
CA HIS A 35 9.59 24.98 27.36
C HIS A 35 10.27 26.26 27.78
N LEU A 36 9.81 27.42 27.32
CA LEU A 36 10.31 28.72 27.82
C LEU A 36 10.03 28.92 29.31
N THR A 37 8.93 28.40 29.81
CA THR A 37 8.60 28.44 31.25
C THR A 37 9.53 27.54 32.06
N VAL A 38 9.79 26.30 31.58
CA VAL A 38 10.77 25.40 32.20
C VAL A 38 12.15 26.02 32.22
N LYS A 39 12.59 26.62 31.11
CA LYS A 39 13.90 27.30 31.03
C LYS A 39 14.02 28.45 32.02
N ARG A 40 12.98 29.25 32.20
CA ARG A 40 12.95 30.33 33.20
C ARG A 40 13.01 29.79 34.63
N TYR A 41 12.21 28.76 34.94
CA TYR A 41 12.17 28.16 36.26
C TYR A 41 13.46 27.46 36.64
N LEU A 42 14.15 26.84 35.66
CA LEU A 42 15.44 26.21 35.89
C LEU A 42 16.48 27.19 36.46
N THR A 43 16.50 28.45 36.00
CA THR A 43 17.42 29.47 36.52
C THR A 43 16.99 29.98 37.89
N LEU A 44 15.70 29.96 38.21
CA LEU A 44 15.14 30.49 39.48
C LEU A 44 15.15 29.47 40.60
N VAL A 45 15.06 28.18 40.32
CA VAL A 45 15.17 27.11 41.35
C VAL A 45 16.52 27.17 42.06
N GLY A 46 17.61 27.46 41.36
CA GLY A 46 18.95 27.59 41.93
C GLY A 46 19.07 28.78 42.89
N THR A 47 18.19 29.76 42.82
CA THR A 47 18.16 30.96 43.66
C THR A 47 17.05 30.92 44.72
N GLN A 48 16.32 29.81 44.84
CA GLN A 48 15.18 29.60 45.78
C GLN A 48 13.97 30.54 45.55
N TYR A 49 13.89 31.27 44.46
CA TYR A 49 12.72 32.12 44.11
C TYR A 49 11.53 31.30 43.57
N VAL A 50 11.76 30.03 43.13
CA VAL A 50 10.74 29.11 42.68
C VAL A 50 10.90 27.81 43.44
N SER A 51 9.80 27.20 43.88
CA SER A 51 9.80 25.91 44.57
C SER A 51 10.13 24.77 43.59
N LYS A 52 10.70 23.69 44.11
CA LYS A 52 10.96 22.49 43.33
C LYS A 52 9.67 21.94 42.71
N GLN A 53 8.55 22.01 43.46
CA GLN A 53 7.25 21.55 43.00
C GLN A 53 6.76 22.34 41.77
N GLU A 54 6.92 23.66 41.76
CA GLU A 54 6.54 24.50 40.63
C GLU A 54 7.41 24.20 39.38
N TYR A 55 8.70 23.95 39.56
CA TYR A 55 9.58 23.53 38.49
C TYR A 55 9.15 22.16 37.94
N ASP A 56 8.92 21.16 38.80
CA ASP A 56 8.50 19.82 38.38
C ASP A 56 7.14 19.87 37.65
N GLN A 57 6.22 20.71 38.08
CA GLN A 57 4.94 20.96 37.41
C GLN A 57 5.13 21.61 36.04
N ALA A 58 6.05 22.55 35.88
CA ALA A 58 6.36 23.16 34.59
C ALA A 58 6.96 22.12 33.61
N VAL A 59 7.82 21.24 34.13
CA VAL A 59 8.40 20.14 33.32
C VAL A 59 7.29 19.18 32.87
N ALA A 60 6.40 18.76 33.74
CA ALA A 60 5.27 17.90 33.38
C ALA A 60 4.35 18.56 32.33
N THR A 61 4.10 19.86 32.46
CA THR A 61 3.31 20.64 31.50
C THR A 61 4.00 20.68 30.12
N ALA A 62 5.32 20.85 30.08
CA ALA A 62 6.07 20.83 28.83
C ALA A 62 5.99 19.44 28.18
N GLN A 63 6.14 18.36 28.94
CA GLN A 63 6.00 17.00 28.41
C GLN A 63 4.58 16.72 27.87
N GLN A 64 3.54 17.23 28.56
CA GLN A 64 2.17 17.13 28.07
C GLN A 64 1.97 17.91 26.74
N ALA A 65 2.57 19.10 26.64
CA ALA A 65 2.52 19.90 25.43
C ALA A 65 3.27 19.21 24.25
N ASP A 66 4.41 18.60 24.53
CA ASP A 66 5.15 17.79 23.53
C ASP A 66 4.32 16.59 23.04
N ALA A 67 3.65 15.88 23.94
CA ALA A 67 2.74 14.81 23.57
C ALA A 67 1.58 15.31 22.68
N SER A 68 1.08 16.53 22.95
CA SER A 68 0.05 17.16 22.12
C SER A 68 0.57 17.50 20.72
N VAL A 69 1.83 17.90 20.56
CA VAL A 69 2.47 18.10 19.25
C VAL A 69 2.54 16.79 18.46
N VAL A 70 2.93 15.69 19.11
CA VAL A 70 2.98 14.36 18.48
C VAL A 70 1.58 13.93 18.00
N ALA A 71 0.56 14.13 18.83
CA ALA A 71 -0.83 13.83 18.48
C ALA A 71 -1.32 14.68 17.29
N ALA A 72 -1.04 15.98 17.30
CA ALA A 72 -1.40 16.88 16.20
C ALA A 72 -0.64 16.53 14.89
N GLN A 73 0.63 16.13 14.99
CA GLN A 73 1.42 15.66 13.85
C GLN A 73 0.79 14.41 13.21
N ALA A 74 0.33 13.45 14.02
CA ALA A 74 -0.39 12.28 13.53
C ALA A 74 -1.71 12.66 12.84
N GLY A 75 -2.40 13.70 13.34
CA GLY A 75 -3.59 14.27 12.69
C GLY A 75 -3.29 14.84 11.30
N VAL A 76 -2.20 15.58 11.15
CA VAL A 76 -1.74 16.11 9.86
C VAL A 76 -1.44 14.96 8.89
N GLU A 77 -0.76 13.93 9.35
CA GLU A 77 -0.42 12.77 8.50
C GLU A 77 -1.67 12.02 8.05
N SER A 78 -2.63 11.81 8.94
CA SER A 78 -3.92 11.21 8.58
C SER A 78 -4.67 12.01 7.52
N ALA A 79 -4.74 13.34 7.68
CA ALA A 79 -5.38 14.22 6.70
C ALA A 79 -4.62 14.24 5.36
N ARG A 80 -3.28 14.18 5.39
CA ARG A 80 -2.43 14.09 4.19
C ARG A 80 -2.70 12.80 3.40
N ILE A 81 -2.82 11.68 4.11
CA ILE A 81 -3.13 10.38 3.48
C ILE A 81 -4.51 10.42 2.81
N ASN A 82 -5.51 10.95 3.49
CA ASN A 82 -6.86 11.09 2.94
C ASN A 82 -6.89 11.99 1.70
N LEU A 83 -6.12 13.09 1.72
CA LEU A 83 -5.95 13.95 0.56
C LEU A 83 -5.23 13.23 -0.59
N ALA A 84 -4.22 12.42 -0.29
CA ALA A 84 -3.53 11.63 -1.31
C ALA A 84 -4.46 10.60 -1.98
N TYR A 85 -5.40 10.02 -1.24
CA TYR A 85 -6.38 9.07 -1.77
C TYR A 85 -7.41 9.70 -2.72
N THR A 86 -7.54 11.04 -2.74
CA THR A 86 -8.35 11.69 -3.77
C THR A 86 -7.77 11.53 -5.18
N LYS A 87 -6.47 11.27 -5.27
CA LYS A 87 -5.77 10.95 -6.52
C LYS A 87 -5.66 9.44 -6.66
N VAL A 88 -6.57 8.85 -7.41
CA VAL A 88 -6.58 7.40 -7.67
C VAL A 88 -5.54 7.08 -8.74
N THR A 89 -4.51 6.33 -8.35
CA THR A 89 -3.42 5.91 -9.25
C THR A 89 -3.47 4.41 -9.50
N SER A 90 -2.87 3.98 -10.62
CA SER A 90 -2.73 2.54 -10.90
C SER A 90 -1.73 1.89 -9.94
N PRO A 91 -2.12 0.84 -9.18
CA PRO A 91 -1.20 0.12 -8.31
C PRO A 91 -0.25 -0.81 -9.08
N VAL A 92 -0.61 -1.20 -10.28
CA VAL A 92 0.14 -2.14 -11.13
C VAL A 92 0.42 -1.53 -12.51
N GLU A 93 1.43 -2.04 -13.18
CA GLU A 93 1.68 -1.78 -14.59
C GLU A 93 0.76 -2.64 -15.43
N GLY A 94 0.22 -2.07 -16.52
CA GLY A 94 -0.69 -2.81 -17.36
C GLY A 94 -1.62 -1.92 -18.17
N ARG A 95 -2.62 -2.54 -18.77
CA ARG A 95 -3.63 -1.87 -19.58
C ARG A 95 -4.90 -1.63 -18.77
N ILE A 96 -5.35 -0.36 -18.74
CA ILE A 96 -6.64 -0.01 -18.17
C ILE A 96 -7.76 -0.45 -19.12
N GLY A 97 -8.79 -1.07 -18.58
CA GLY A 97 -10.02 -1.41 -19.28
C GLY A 97 -11.00 -0.24 -19.36
N LYS A 98 -12.26 -0.58 -19.63
CA LYS A 98 -13.35 0.40 -19.67
C LYS A 98 -13.60 0.99 -18.27
N SER A 99 -13.79 2.31 -18.20
CA SER A 99 -14.29 2.95 -16.98
C SER A 99 -15.75 2.53 -16.71
N SER A 100 -16.04 2.20 -15.46
CA SER A 100 -17.40 1.85 -14.99
C SER A 100 -18.17 3.06 -14.49
N VAL A 101 -17.50 4.22 -14.37
CA VAL A 101 -18.09 5.47 -13.87
C VAL A 101 -17.88 6.59 -14.87
N THR A 102 -18.79 7.55 -14.87
CA THR A 102 -18.71 8.78 -15.67
C THR A 102 -18.16 9.93 -14.81
N GLU A 103 -17.68 10.98 -15.46
CA GLU A 103 -17.30 12.21 -14.77
C GLU A 103 -18.49 12.79 -13.98
N GLY A 104 -18.21 13.26 -12.77
CA GLY A 104 -19.24 13.78 -11.87
C GLY A 104 -20.03 12.71 -11.10
N ALA A 105 -19.79 11.43 -11.33
CA ALA A 105 -20.43 10.36 -10.58
C ALA A 105 -19.98 10.37 -9.10
N LEU A 106 -20.93 10.18 -8.20
CA LEU A 106 -20.62 10.01 -6.78
C LEU A 106 -19.99 8.63 -6.56
N VAL A 107 -18.82 8.61 -5.95
CA VAL A 107 -18.10 7.39 -5.54
C VAL A 107 -17.99 7.33 -4.03
N THR A 108 -18.08 6.11 -3.47
CA THR A 108 -18.00 5.89 -2.02
C THR A 108 -16.90 4.88 -1.70
N ASN A 109 -16.27 5.06 -0.53
CA ASN A 109 -15.28 4.10 -0.06
C ASN A 109 -15.94 2.73 0.19
N GLY A 110 -15.31 1.66 -0.32
CA GLY A 110 -15.83 0.30 -0.18
C GLY A 110 -17.00 -0.06 -1.09
N GLN A 111 -17.31 0.74 -2.11
CA GLN A 111 -18.33 0.35 -3.10
C GLN A 111 -17.97 -0.97 -3.81
N ALA A 112 -18.99 -1.78 -4.12
CA ALA A 112 -18.80 -3.09 -4.74
C ALA A 112 -18.30 -2.97 -6.21
N ALA A 113 -18.68 -1.90 -6.92
CA ALA A 113 -18.28 -1.69 -8.31
C ALA A 113 -16.90 -1.00 -8.37
N ALA A 114 -15.94 -1.64 -9.03
CA ALA A 114 -14.65 -1.01 -9.30
C ALA A 114 -14.80 0.16 -10.28
N LEU A 115 -13.97 1.19 -10.15
CA LEU A 115 -13.97 2.35 -11.06
C LEU A 115 -13.48 1.94 -12.46
N ALA A 116 -12.44 1.14 -12.51
CA ALA A 116 -11.90 0.48 -13.70
C ALA A 116 -11.10 -0.74 -13.28
N THR A 117 -10.84 -1.62 -14.24
CA THR A 117 -9.96 -2.78 -14.05
C THR A 117 -8.66 -2.53 -14.80
N VAL A 118 -7.53 -2.65 -14.10
CA VAL A 118 -6.21 -2.64 -14.72
C VAL A 118 -5.71 -4.08 -14.80
N GLN A 119 -5.38 -4.54 -16.01
CA GLN A 119 -4.87 -5.87 -16.26
C GLN A 119 -3.37 -5.81 -16.54
N GLN A 120 -2.60 -6.56 -15.76
CA GLN A 120 -1.19 -6.76 -16.05
C GLN A 120 -1.07 -7.77 -17.20
N LEU A 121 -0.39 -7.36 -18.27
CA LEU A 121 -0.21 -8.18 -19.47
C LEU A 121 1.19 -8.78 -19.56
N ASP A 122 2.11 -8.31 -18.73
CA ASP A 122 3.48 -8.80 -18.64
C ASP A 122 3.92 -8.85 -17.17
N PRO A 123 4.28 -10.03 -16.64
CA PRO A 123 4.20 -11.36 -17.26
C PRO A 123 2.77 -11.87 -17.43
N MET A 124 2.55 -12.75 -18.42
CA MET A 124 1.29 -13.44 -18.63
C MET A 124 1.38 -14.87 -18.12
N TYR A 125 0.33 -15.30 -17.42
CA TYR A 125 0.24 -16.67 -16.91
C TYR A 125 -0.62 -17.51 -17.82
N VAL A 126 -0.16 -18.75 -18.08
CA VAL A 126 -0.91 -19.76 -18.80
C VAL A 126 -1.12 -20.96 -17.88
N ASP A 127 -2.36 -21.24 -17.55
CA ASP A 127 -2.71 -22.40 -16.72
C ASP A 127 -3.09 -23.59 -17.63
N VAL A 128 -2.38 -24.70 -17.43
CA VAL A 128 -2.58 -25.94 -18.22
C VAL A 128 -2.99 -27.05 -17.27
N THR A 129 -4.12 -27.67 -17.55
CA THR A 129 -4.61 -28.83 -16.80
C THR A 129 -4.05 -30.11 -17.37
N GLN A 130 -3.43 -30.95 -16.53
CA GLN A 130 -2.86 -32.25 -16.90
C GLN A 130 -3.28 -33.36 -15.94
N SER A 131 -3.22 -34.61 -16.38
CA SER A 131 -3.43 -35.74 -15.47
C SER A 131 -2.29 -35.89 -14.46
N SER A 132 -2.59 -36.38 -13.27
CA SER A 132 -1.57 -36.62 -12.25
C SER A 132 -0.48 -37.58 -12.71
N SER A 133 -0.80 -38.55 -13.56
CA SER A 133 0.16 -39.52 -14.13
C SER A 133 1.12 -38.87 -15.12
N ASP A 134 0.64 -37.96 -15.97
CA ASP A 134 1.49 -37.24 -16.92
C ASP A 134 2.39 -36.24 -16.21
N PHE A 135 1.88 -35.58 -15.17
CA PHE A 135 2.67 -34.70 -14.31
C PHE A 135 3.85 -35.46 -13.64
N MET A 136 3.59 -36.63 -13.05
CA MET A 136 4.63 -37.44 -12.40
C MET A 136 5.71 -37.86 -13.38
N ARG A 137 5.35 -38.21 -14.60
CA ARG A 137 6.29 -38.55 -15.69
C ARG A 137 7.14 -37.33 -16.08
N LEU A 138 6.52 -36.18 -16.22
CA LEU A 138 7.18 -34.92 -16.56
C LEU A 138 8.16 -34.50 -15.45
N LYS A 139 7.77 -34.61 -14.18
CA LYS A 139 8.62 -34.33 -13.03
C LYS A 139 9.81 -35.27 -12.94
N GLN A 140 9.63 -36.57 -13.19
CA GLN A 140 10.74 -37.54 -13.20
C GLN A 140 11.75 -37.22 -14.33
N THR A 141 11.26 -36.83 -15.51
CA THR A 141 12.12 -36.47 -16.64
C THR A 141 12.91 -35.17 -16.36
N SER A 142 12.29 -34.19 -15.73
CA SER A 142 12.94 -32.95 -15.33
C SER A 142 14.03 -33.15 -14.28
N LEU A 143 13.77 -34.00 -13.27
CA LEU A 143 14.73 -34.36 -12.23
C LEU A 143 15.93 -35.12 -12.82
N GLN A 144 15.73 -35.99 -13.82
CA GLN A 144 16.81 -36.72 -14.49
C GLN A 144 17.71 -35.81 -15.32
N LYS A 145 17.16 -34.70 -15.86
CA LYS A 145 17.92 -33.71 -16.62
C LYS A 145 18.62 -32.67 -15.77
N GLY A 146 18.37 -32.63 -14.45
CA GLY A 146 18.93 -31.65 -13.54
C GLY A 146 18.43 -30.23 -13.75
N GLU A 147 17.35 -30.05 -14.49
CA GLU A 147 16.73 -28.74 -14.76
C GLU A 147 15.67 -28.46 -13.69
N ALA A 148 15.90 -27.43 -12.88
CA ALA A 148 14.94 -26.97 -11.86
C ALA A 148 13.71 -26.31 -12.47
N THR A 149 13.77 -25.89 -13.75
CA THR A 149 12.71 -25.21 -14.49
C THR A 149 12.60 -25.79 -15.89
N SER A 150 11.42 -26.26 -16.27
CA SER A 150 11.16 -26.72 -17.65
C SER A 150 10.72 -25.54 -18.50
N THR A 151 11.40 -25.36 -19.64
CA THR A 151 11.02 -24.37 -20.64
C THR A 151 9.79 -24.86 -21.41
N VAL A 152 8.81 -24.01 -21.59
CA VAL A 152 7.60 -24.29 -22.37
C VAL A 152 7.52 -23.39 -23.60
N GLU A 153 7.01 -23.93 -24.70
CA GLU A 153 6.73 -23.19 -25.91
C GLU A 153 5.22 -23.15 -26.15
N LEU A 154 4.71 -21.94 -26.37
CA LEU A 154 3.30 -21.74 -26.69
C LEU A 154 3.14 -21.83 -28.23
N VAL A 155 2.21 -22.66 -28.67
CA VAL A 155 1.79 -22.73 -30.09
C VAL A 155 0.47 -22.00 -30.23
N MET A 156 0.42 -21.01 -31.10
CA MET A 156 -0.79 -20.23 -31.35
C MET A 156 -1.81 -21.05 -32.17
N GLU A 157 -3.06 -20.61 -32.20
CA GLU A 157 -4.17 -21.28 -32.90
C GLU A 157 -3.89 -21.47 -34.40
N ASN A 158 -3.09 -20.60 -35.02
CA ASN A 158 -2.65 -20.70 -36.40
C ASN A 158 -1.52 -21.72 -36.61
N GLY A 159 -1.10 -22.46 -35.57
CA GLY A 159 -0.02 -23.44 -35.61
C GLY A 159 1.39 -22.85 -35.56
N GLN A 160 1.54 -21.53 -35.46
CA GLN A 160 2.85 -20.90 -35.34
C GLN A 160 3.33 -20.88 -33.89
N PRO A 161 4.63 -21.14 -33.62
CA PRO A 161 5.17 -21.01 -32.27
C PRO A 161 5.22 -19.54 -31.88
N TYR A 162 4.86 -19.26 -30.61
CA TYR A 162 5.02 -17.94 -30.02
C TYR A 162 6.52 -17.63 -29.85
N PRO A 163 6.97 -16.42 -30.20
CA PRO A 163 8.41 -16.12 -30.25
C PRO A 163 9.11 -16.12 -28.89
N LEU A 164 8.37 -15.95 -27.81
CA LEU A 164 8.91 -15.98 -26.44
C LEU A 164 8.67 -17.35 -25.82
N LYS A 165 9.68 -17.84 -25.09
CA LYS A 165 9.60 -19.08 -24.32
C LYS A 165 9.18 -18.78 -22.91
N GLY A 166 8.29 -19.59 -22.37
CA GLY A 166 7.87 -19.52 -20.97
C GLY A 166 8.65 -20.48 -20.08
N THR A 167 8.50 -20.30 -18.79
CA THR A 167 9.01 -21.22 -17.76
C THR A 167 7.86 -21.84 -16.99
N LEU A 168 7.89 -23.16 -16.83
CA LEU A 168 6.91 -23.89 -16.06
C LEU A 168 7.22 -23.75 -14.57
N GLN A 169 6.25 -23.26 -13.81
CA GLN A 169 6.34 -23.21 -12.34
C GLN A 169 5.67 -24.43 -11.73
N PHE A 170 6.44 -25.19 -10.95
CA PHE A 170 5.94 -26.38 -10.25
C PHE A 170 5.45 -26.10 -8.81
N SER A 171 5.23 -24.82 -8.46
CA SER A 171 5.10 -24.43 -7.05
C SER A 171 3.73 -24.70 -6.43
N ASP A 172 2.68 -24.94 -7.21
CA ASP A 172 1.33 -25.10 -6.66
C ASP A 172 0.66 -26.35 -7.25
N VAL A 173 0.98 -27.49 -6.64
CA VAL A 173 0.42 -28.79 -7.06
C VAL A 173 -0.85 -29.06 -6.26
N THR A 174 -1.94 -28.39 -6.64
CA THR A 174 -3.26 -28.74 -6.14
C THR A 174 -3.88 -29.80 -7.05
N VAL A 175 -4.15 -30.97 -6.51
CA VAL A 175 -4.84 -32.06 -7.21
C VAL A 175 -6.33 -31.88 -7.01
N ASP A 176 -7.08 -31.81 -8.10
CA ASP A 176 -8.53 -31.90 -8.04
C ASP A 176 -8.92 -33.36 -7.77
N GLU A 177 -9.49 -33.64 -6.59
CA GLU A 177 -9.83 -34.98 -6.13
C GLU A 177 -10.92 -35.66 -6.98
N SER A 178 -11.75 -34.86 -7.67
CA SER A 178 -12.85 -35.39 -8.49
C SER A 178 -12.39 -35.85 -9.89
N THR A 179 -11.39 -35.16 -10.45
CA THR A 179 -10.90 -35.42 -11.81
C THR A 179 -9.51 -36.06 -11.85
N GLY A 180 -8.78 -36.05 -10.70
CA GLY A 180 -7.39 -36.48 -10.63
C GLY A 180 -6.44 -35.61 -11.46
N SER A 181 -6.87 -34.40 -11.82
CA SER A 181 -6.11 -33.47 -12.64
C SER A 181 -5.31 -32.48 -11.78
N ILE A 182 -4.20 -31.99 -12.34
CA ILE A 182 -3.30 -31.01 -11.74
C ILE A 182 -3.24 -29.80 -12.65
N THR A 183 -3.35 -28.62 -12.08
CA THR A 183 -3.13 -27.36 -12.82
C THR A 183 -1.66 -26.94 -12.71
N LEU A 184 -1.02 -26.77 -13.84
CA LEU A 184 0.36 -26.27 -13.97
C LEU A 184 0.31 -24.86 -14.50
N ARG A 185 1.12 -23.97 -13.93
CA ARG A 185 1.23 -22.59 -14.36
C ARG A 185 2.57 -22.35 -15.05
N ALA A 186 2.48 -21.79 -16.25
CA ALA A 186 3.62 -21.29 -16.99
C ALA A 186 3.61 -19.75 -17.02
N ILE A 187 4.78 -19.13 -17.00
CA ILE A 187 5.00 -17.69 -17.11
C ILE A 187 5.79 -17.44 -18.39
#